data_12bc736698b69cb77358596d18d062e0
#
_entry.id   12bc736698b69cb77358596d18d062e0
#
_cell.length_a   1.000
_cell.length_b   1.000
_cell.length_c   1.000
_cell.angle_alpha   90.00
_cell.angle_beta   90.00
_cell.angle_gamma   90.00
#
_symmetry.space_group_name_H-M   'P 1'
#
loop_
_entity.id
_entity.type
_entity.pdbx_description
1 polymer ?
#
loop_
_entity_poly.entity_id
_entity_poly.type
_entity_poly.pdbx_seq_one_letter_code
_entity_poly.pdbx_strand_id
1 'polypeptide(L)'
;MYQVWGWWAMLSFVQIFNLKYAVREYMKAQKFNHLTSARYALLYTSVCAFRTFLPRQDVSKICVFNTPLSSVFIGRSLATWAEIAFIKQLYLFNNSVLKTRLSYNIVYAIYIAEVFSWLGTLTENQIFNTSEEITWTATIFYILYKNVVTAIFSKKYMPQKVRKFLYLSILFKFLYIIAMVKIDIPNYLNNWQTNTTTFSLQDGFYRSISYRNVSTNYEDWKIHIGWMTPYFTIAVWYSILMARYQSYSVL
;
A
#
# COMPACT_ATOMS: atom_id res chain seq x y z
N MET A 1 10.59 -24.84 -16.58
CA MET A 1 10.03 -24.24 -15.36
C MET A 1 10.38 -22.77 -15.37
N TYR A 2 9.39 -21.87 -15.48
CA TYR A 2 9.64 -20.43 -15.51
C TYR A 2 9.93 -19.94 -14.10
N GLN A 3 10.90 -19.03 -13.95
CA GLN A 3 11.31 -18.45 -12.66
C GLN A 3 10.92 -16.98 -12.59
N VAL A 4 10.78 -16.46 -11.36
CA VAL A 4 10.36 -15.07 -11.11
C VAL A 4 11.47 -14.03 -11.30
N TRP A 5 12.69 -14.44 -11.65
CA TRP A 5 13.86 -13.54 -11.70
C TRP A 5 13.69 -12.33 -12.61
N GLY A 6 13.07 -12.52 -13.78
CA GLY A 6 12.81 -11.40 -14.70
C GLY A 6 11.86 -10.36 -14.13
N TRP A 7 10.76 -10.79 -13.51
CA TRP A 7 9.82 -9.91 -12.83
C TRP A 7 10.47 -9.19 -11.64
N TRP A 8 11.19 -9.95 -10.79
CA TRP A 8 11.89 -9.40 -9.65
C TRP A 8 12.93 -8.34 -10.06
N ALA A 9 13.77 -8.63 -11.06
CA ALA A 9 14.79 -7.71 -11.53
C ALA A 9 14.17 -6.42 -12.09
N MET A 10 13.12 -6.54 -12.91
CA MET A 10 12.41 -5.39 -13.48
C MET A 10 11.79 -4.53 -12.36
N LEU A 11 11.11 -5.13 -11.40
CA LEU A 11 10.47 -4.41 -10.31
C LEU A 11 11.51 -3.74 -9.39
N SER A 12 12.63 -4.44 -9.11
CA SER A 12 13.75 -3.90 -8.33
C SER A 12 14.39 -2.70 -9.02
N PHE A 13 14.56 -2.76 -10.34
CA PHE A 13 15.07 -1.65 -11.13
C PHE A 13 14.14 -0.42 -11.04
N VAL A 14 12.84 -0.62 -11.17
CA VAL A 14 11.85 0.46 -11.00
C VAL A 14 11.96 1.08 -9.60
N GLN A 15 12.20 0.28 -8.55
CA GLN A 15 12.32 0.81 -7.19
C GLN A 15 13.55 1.68 -6.97
N ILE A 16 14.64 1.43 -7.67
CA ILE A 16 15.83 2.31 -7.63
C ILE A 16 15.45 3.72 -8.12
N PHE A 17 14.68 3.81 -9.21
CA PHE A 17 14.18 5.11 -9.69
C PHE A 17 13.19 5.74 -8.72
N ASN A 18 12.26 4.95 -8.19
CA ASN A 18 11.28 5.42 -7.22
C ASN A 18 11.98 6.06 -6.00
N LEU A 19 12.98 5.38 -5.44
CA LEU A 19 13.78 5.91 -4.32
C LEU A 19 14.49 7.21 -4.70
N LYS A 20 15.14 7.26 -5.86
CA LYS A 20 15.78 8.49 -6.37
C LYS A 20 14.79 9.66 -6.42
N TYR A 21 13.59 9.43 -6.94
CA TYR A 21 12.57 10.47 -7.03
C TYR A 21 12.02 10.86 -5.66
N ALA A 22 11.75 9.91 -4.76
CA ALA A 22 11.29 10.18 -3.41
C ALA A 22 12.31 11.01 -2.61
N VAL A 23 13.60 10.65 -2.68
CA VAL A 23 14.70 11.43 -2.07
C VAL A 23 14.76 12.83 -2.67
N ARG A 24 14.66 12.97 -3.99
CA ARG A 24 14.66 14.29 -4.65
C ARG A 24 13.51 15.17 -4.16
N GLU A 25 12.29 14.63 -4.06
CA GLU A 25 11.15 15.42 -3.57
C GLU A 25 11.30 15.74 -2.06
N TYR A 26 11.89 14.86 -1.26
CA TYR A 26 12.22 15.11 0.13
C TYR A 26 13.24 16.26 0.28
N MET A 27 14.34 16.25 -0.48
CA MET A 27 15.36 17.29 -0.47
C MET A 27 14.80 18.66 -0.91
N LYS A 28 13.88 18.67 -1.87
CA LYS A 28 13.17 19.90 -2.25
C LYS A 28 12.26 20.40 -1.12
N ALA A 29 11.51 19.50 -0.50
CA ALA A 29 10.56 19.84 0.55
C ALA A 29 11.23 20.39 1.81
N GLN A 30 12.51 20.09 2.06
CA GLN A 30 13.30 20.69 3.15
C GLN A 30 13.42 22.21 3.01
N LYS A 31 13.39 22.73 1.77
CA LYS A 31 13.50 24.17 1.49
C LYS A 31 12.15 24.92 1.61
N PHE A 32 11.03 24.20 1.66
CA PHE A 32 9.70 24.76 1.50
C PHE A 32 8.70 24.13 2.47
N ASN A 33 8.65 24.37 3.67
CA ASN A 33 7.68 24.03 4.76
C ASN A 33 6.61 22.90 4.54
N HIS A 34 6.77 22.00 3.55
CA HIS A 34 5.89 20.82 3.33
C HIS A 34 6.61 19.48 3.52
N LEU A 35 7.56 19.48 4.43
CA LEU A 35 8.42 18.35 4.73
C LEU A 35 7.65 17.09 5.18
N THR A 36 6.51 17.24 5.87
CA THR A 36 5.76 16.12 6.43
C THR A 36 5.24 15.15 5.36
N SER A 37 4.62 15.66 4.28
CA SER A 37 4.14 14.81 3.19
C SER A 37 5.28 14.11 2.46
N ALA A 38 6.42 14.80 2.28
CA ALA A 38 7.60 14.22 1.66
C ALA A 38 8.29 13.16 2.54
N ARG A 39 8.25 13.30 3.88
CA ARG A 39 8.68 12.25 4.82
C ARG A 39 7.84 10.99 4.70
N TYR A 40 6.52 11.13 4.62
CA TYR A 40 5.64 9.99 4.43
C TYR A 40 5.86 9.29 3.08
N ALA A 41 6.06 10.07 1.99
CA ALA A 41 6.37 9.49 0.69
C ALA A 41 7.72 8.75 0.70
N LEU A 42 8.74 9.31 1.33
CA LEU A 42 10.05 8.67 1.44
C LEU A 42 9.96 7.38 2.25
N LEU A 43 9.28 7.39 3.41
CA LEU A 43 9.08 6.20 4.23
C LEU A 43 8.34 5.10 3.45
N TYR A 44 7.19 5.45 2.84
CA TYR A 44 6.40 4.51 2.04
C TYR A 44 7.23 3.90 0.89
N THR A 45 7.92 4.75 0.12
CA THR A 45 8.78 4.30 -0.99
C THR A 45 9.92 3.41 -0.52
N SER A 46 10.56 3.75 0.60
CA SER A 46 11.67 2.95 1.15
C SER A 46 11.23 1.56 1.59
N VAL A 47 10.07 1.45 2.23
CA VAL A 47 9.50 0.16 2.62
C VAL A 47 9.08 -0.65 1.40
N CYS A 48 8.44 -0.03 0.41
CA CYS A 48 8.09 -0.69 -0.85
C CYS A 48 9.34 -1.20 -1.58
N ALA A 49 10.43 -0.43 -1.59
CA ALA A 49 11.70 -0.86 -2.16
C ALA A 49 12.30 -2.06 -1.40
N PHE A 50 12.31 -2.01 -0.07
CA PHE A 50 12.74 -3.13 0.76
C PHE A 50 11.95 -4.40 0.46
N ARG A 51 10.61 -4.31 0.41
CA ARG A 51 9.72 -5.45 0.11
C ARG A 51 9.86 -5.95 -1.33
N THR A 52 10.33 -5.11 -2.25
CA THR A 52 10.62 -5.50 -3.63
C THR A 52 11.98 -6.19 -3.75
N PHE A 53 13.01 -5.67 -3.08
CA PHE A 53 14.35 -6.29 -3.09
C PHE A 53 14.35 -7.65 -2.39
N LEU A 54 13.51 -7.83 -1.37
CA LEU A 54 13.28 -9.07 -0.65
C LEU A 54 11.82 -9.49 -0.77
N PRO A 55 11.39 -9.93 -1.98
CA PRO A 55 9.99 -10.19 -2.24
C PRO A 55 9.48 -11.35 -1.41
N ARG A 56 8.30 -11.15 -0.86
CA ARG A 56 7.60 -12.14 -0.07
C ARG A 56 6.11 -11.85 -0.06
N GLN A 57 5.38 -12.88 0.25
CA GLN A 57 3.94 -12.86 0.46
C GLN A 57 3.64 -13.31 1.89
N ASP A 58 2.88 -12.51 2.63
CA ASP A 58 2.72 -12.67 4.07
C ASP A 58 1.79 -13.84 4.45
N VAL A 59 0.72 -14.07 3.68
CA VAL A 59 -0.29 -15.10 3.98
C VAL A 59 0.26 -16.51 3.74
N SER A 60 0.81 -16.78 2.55
CA SER A 60 1.40 -18.08 2.20
C SER A 60 2.85 -18.23 2.69
N LYS A 61 3.42 -17.17 3.28
CA LYS A 61 4.80 -17.10 3.77
C LYS A 61 5.86 -17.47 2.72
N ILE A 62 5.52 -17.26 1.43
CA ILE A 62 6.45 -17.49 0.32
C ILE A 62 7.42 -16.32 0.24
N CYS A 63 8.70 -16.63 0.03
CA CYS A 63 9.75 -15.64 -0.23
C CYS A 63 10.74 -16.15 -1.28
N VAL A 64 11.44 -15.23 -1.94
CA VAL A 64 12.48 -15.58 -2.92
C VAL A 64 13.82 -15.90 -2.23
N PHE A 65 14.14 -15.20 -1.16
CA PHE A 65 15.43 -15.31 -0.48
C PHE A 65 15.26 -15.86 0.94
N ASN A 66 16.08 -16.87 1.29
CA ASN A 66 16.12 -17.43 2.64
C ASN A 66 17.00 -16.58 3.55
N THR A 67 16.51 -15.43 3.98
CA THR A 67 17.22 -14.57 4.93
C THR A 67 16.31 -14.19 6.11
N PRO A 68 16.84 -13.88 7.29
CA PRO A 68 16.04 -13.37 8.40
C PRO A 68 15.23 -12.12 8.04
N LEU A 69 15.77 -11.28 7.13
CA LEU A 69 15.09 -10.07 6.62
C LEU A 69 13.87 -10.42 5.75
N SER A 70 13.78 -11.63 5.22
CA SER A 70 12.59 -12.15 4.50
C SER A 70 11.54 -12.71 5.45
N SER A 71 11.66 -12.57 6.77
CA SER A 71 10.63 -13.00 7.71
C SER A 71 9.35 -12.17 7.54
N VAL A 72 8.21 -12.83 7.73
CA VAL A 72 6.88 -12.18 7.67
C VAL A 72 6.81 -11.09 8.73
N PHE A 73 7.34 -11.34 9.93
CA PHE A 73 7.34 -10.38 11.02
C PHE A 73 7.99 -9.03 10.62
N ILE A 74 9.22 -9.06 10.08
CA ILE A 74 9.92 -7.83 9.68
C ILE A 74 9.13 -7.08 8.62
N GLY A 75 8.70 -7.76 7.60
CA GLY A 75 8.06 -7.03 6.56
C GLY A 75 6.62 -6.61 6.85
N ARG A 76 5.83 -7.34 7.66
CA ARG A 76 4.53 -6.86 8.09
C ARG A 76 4.70 -5.63 9.01
N SER A 77 5.71 -5.66 9.91
CA SER A 77 6.05 -4.48 10.71
C SER A 77 6.36 -3.25 9.84
N LEU A 78 7.20 -3.41 8.83
CA LEU A 78 7.51 -2.33 7.90
C LEU A 78 6.29 -1.90 7.07
N ALA A 79 5.48 -2.86 6.60
CA ALA A 79 4.24 -2.56 5.87
C ALA A 79 3.29 -1.71 6.70
N THR A 80 3.06 -2.07 7.97
CA THR A 80 2.23 -1.30 8.90
C THR A 80 2.69 0.18 8.99
N TRP A 81 3.98 0.43 9.14
CA TRP A 81 4.51 1.80 9.14
C TRP A 81 4.28 2.52 7.81
N ALA A 82 4.46 1.82 6.69
CA ALA A 82 4.26 2.38 5.37
C ALA A 82 2.79 2.71 5.09
N GLU A 83 1.87 1.83 5.43
CA GLU A 83 0.43 1.99 5.21
C GLU A 83 -0.14 3.11 6.06
N ILE A 84 0.29 3.21 7.33
CA ILE A 84 -0.03 4.35 8.20
C ILE A 84 0.53 5.67 7.63
N ALA A 85 1.75 5.67 7.13
CA ALA A 85 2.34 6.86 6.49
C ALA A 85 1.56 7.25 5.23
N PHE A 86 1.16 6.28 4.41
CA PHE A 86 0.41 6.50 3.19
C PHE A 86 -0.97 7.10 3.45
N ILE A 87 -1.75 6.57 4.42
CA ILE A 87 -3.07 7.14 4.74
C ILE A 87 -2.95 8.55 5.34
N LYS A 88 -1.95 8.80 6.20
CA LYS A 88 -1.66 10.15 6.72
C LYS A 88 -1.31 11.12 5.59
N GLN A 89 -0.52 10.67 4.62
CA GLN A 89 -0.20 11.46 3.44
C GLN A 89 -1.45 11.76 2.60
N LEU A 90 -2.31 10.76 2.36
CA LEU A 90 -3.59 10.93 1.69
C LEU A 90 -4.46 11.96 2.39
N TYR A 91 -4.58 11.86 3.71
CA TYR A 91 -5.33 12.82 4.53
C TYR A 91 -4.79 14.25 4.36
N LEU A 92 -3.47 14.43 4.53
CA LEU A 92 -2.83 15.74 4.38
C LEU A 92 -3.03 16.33 2.99
N PHE A 93 -2.77 15.54 1.94
CA PHE A 93 -2.90 15.99 0.56
C PHE A 93 -4.34 16.41 0.24
N ASN A 94 -5.31 15.60 0.61
CA ASN A 94 -6.72 15.89 0.36
C ASN A 94 -7.17 17.16 1.09
N ASN A 95 -6.77 17.37 2.34
CA ASN A 95 -7.20 18.53 3.10
C ASN A 95 -6.44 19.81 2.76
N SER A 96 -5.13 19.72 2.50
CA SER A 96 -4.31 20.91 2.25
C SER A 96 -4.32 21.36 0.79
N VAL A 97 -4.27 20.40 -0.17
CA VAL A 97 -4.19 20.71 -1.61
C VAL A 97 -5.56 20.69 -2.27
N LEU A 98 -6.31 19.60 -2.07
CA LEU A 98 -7.63 19.43 -2.71
C LEU A 98 -8.76 20.10 -1.94
N LYS A 99 -8.53 20.51 -0.67
CA LYS A 99 -9.53 21.14 0.22
C LYS A 99 -10.81 20.31 0.40
N THR A 100 -10.70 18.97 0.39
CA THR A 100 -11.84 18.03 0.44
C THR A 100 -12.48 17.91 1.81
N ARG A 101 -11.84 18.43 2.88
CA ARG A 101 -12.31 18.35 4.28
C ARG A 101 -12.56 16.91 4.72
N LEU A 102 -11.57 16.03 4.55
CA LEU A 102 -11.63 14.66 5.08
C LEU A 102 -11.60 14.66 6.61
N SER A 103 -12.38 13.78 7.22
CA SER A 103 -12.27 13.49 8.65
C SER A 103 -10.97 12.70 8.94
N TYR A 104 -10.37 12.94 10.11
CA TYR A 104 -9.22 12.17 10.57
C TYR A 104 -9.58 10.70 10.90
N ASN A 105 -10.87 10.39 10.99
CA ASN A 105 -11.38 9.02 11.22
C ASN A 105 -10.88 8.02 10.16
N ILE A 106 -10.53 8.46 8.94
CA ILE A 106 -9.92 7.60 7.93
C ILE A 106 -8.57 7.04 8.38
N VAL A 107 -7.81 7.80 9.17
CA VAL A 107 -6.54 7.34 9.73
C VAL A 107 -6.78 6.29 10.81
N TYR A 108 -7.77 6.53 11.68
CA TYR A 108 -8.15 5.53 12.70
C TYR A 108 -8.70 4.24 12.09
N ALA A 109 -9.47 4.33 11.00
CA ALA A 109 -9.94 3.15 10.28
C ALA A 109 -8.76 2.28 9.81
N ILE A 110 -7.68 2.90 9.32
CA ILE A 110 -6.50 2.15 8.89
C ILE A 110 -5.71 1.57 10.08
N TYR A 111 -5.66 2.22 11.23
CA TYR A 111 -5.10 1.58 12.43
C TYR A 111 -5.88 0.29 12.80
N ILE A 112 -7.21 0.30 12.65
CA ILE A 112 -8.03 -0.90 12.85
C ILE A 112 -7.75 -1.95 11.78
N ALA A 113 -7.62 -1.56 10.50
CA ALA A 113 -7.23 -2.46 9.42
C ALA A 113 -5.88 -3.14 9.70
N GLU A 114 -4.88 -2.39 10.22
CA GLU A 114 -3.59 -2.96 10.60
C GLU A 114 -3.69 -3.99 11.73
N VAL A 115 -4.58 -3.78 12.70
CA VAL A 115 -4.86 -4.78 13.74
C VAL A 115 -5.42 -6.06 13.10
N PHE A 116 -6.38 -5.95 12.18
CA PHE A 116 -6.88 -7.11 11.44
C PHE A 116 -5.80 -7.79 10.61
N SER A 117 -4.95 -7.03 9.94
CA SER A 117 -3.82 -7.55 9.18
C SER A 117 -2.85 -8.36 10.04
N TRP A 118 -2.52 -7.87 11.23
CA TRP A 118 -1.70 -8.62 12.18
C TRP A 118 -2.40 -9.88 12.70
N LEU A 119 -3.68 -9.80 13.04
CA LEU A 119 -4.46 -10.98 13.44
C LEU A 119 -4.51 -12.01 12.31
N GLY A 120 -4.75 -11.60 11.06
CA GLY A 120 -4.72 -12.48 9.90
C GLY A 120 -3.35 -13.14 9.68
N THR A 121 -2.28 -12.36 9.82
CA THR A 121 -0.90 -12.84 9.67
C THR A 121 -0.50 -13.85 10.76
N LEU A 122 -0.90 -13.61 12.01
CA LEU A 122 -0.53 -14.45 13.14
C LEU A 122 -1.41 -15.69 13.24
N THR A 123 -2.72 -15.56 13.08
CA THR A 123 -3.64 -16.69 13.21
C THR A 123 -3.79 -17.51 11.94
N GLU A 124 -3.35 -16.98 10.79
CA GLU A 124 -3.62 -17.52 9.43
C GLU A 124 -5.12 -17.62 9.11
N ASN A 125 -5.98 -16.95 9.89
CA ASN A 125 -7.41 -16.93 9.67
C ASN A 125 -7.78 -15.82 8.68
N GLN A 126 -8.26 -16.22 7.51
CA GLN A 126 -8.54 -15.35 6.37
C GLN A 126 -9.68 -14.35 6.61
N ILE A 127 -10.52 -14.56 7.63
CA ILE A 127 -11.59 -13.60 7.96
C ILE A 127 -10.99 -12.24 8.41
N PHE A 128 -9.84 -12.24 9.06
CA PHE A 128 -9.18 -11.01 9.45
C PHE A 128 -8.60 -10.28 8.23
N ASN A 129 -8.02 -11.00 7.26
CA ASN A 129 -7.58 -10.39 6.00
C ASN A 129 -8.77 -9.82 5.21
N THR A 130 -9.92 -10.51 5.20
CA THR A 130 -11.16 -9.98 4.63
C THR A 130 -11.59 -8.68 5.32
N SER A 131 -11.54 -8.64 6.66
CA SER A 131 -11.90 -7.44 7.45
C SER A 131 -10.95 -6.27 7.21
N GLU A 132 -9.65 -6.55 7.05
CA GLU A 132 -8.64 -5.57 6.62
C GLU A 132 -9.04 -4.95 5.28
N GLU A 133 -9.27 -5.79 4.24
CA GLU A 133 -9.57 -5.32 2.89
C GLU A 133 -10.92 -4.57 2.79
N ILE A 134 -11.93 -5.00 3.54
CA ILE A 134 -13.19 -4.26 3.64
C ILE A 134 -12.96 -2.88 4.24
N THR A 135 -12.15 -2.77 5.28
CA THR A 135 -11.87 -1.50 5.96
C THR A 135 -11.09 -0.55 5.05
N TRP A 136 -10.07 -1.05 4.33
CA TRP A 136 -9.35 -0.30 3.31
C TRP A 136 -10.27 0.15 2.18
N THR A 137 -11.10 -0.76 1.66
CA THR A 137 -12.03 -0.47 0.55
C THR A 137 -13.05 0.60 0.93
N ALA A 138 -13.66 0.50 2.12
CA ALA A 138 -14.59 1.51 2.63
C ALA A 138 -13.91 2.88 2.80
N THR A 139 -12.69 2.90 3.31
CA THR A 139 -11.90 4.13 3.48
C THR A 139 -11.59 4.78 2.13
N ILE A 140 -11.11 4.01 1.16
CA ILE A 140 -10.81 4.52 -0.19
C ILE A 140 -12.08 4.95 -0.92
N PHE A 141 -13.20 4.25 -0.74
CA PHE A 141 -14.51 4.66 -1.28
C PHE A 141 -14.96 6.03 -0.75
N TYR A 142 -14.82 6.25 0.56
CA TYR A 142 -15.12 7.56 1.15
C TYR A 142 -14.23 8.67 0.58
N ILE A 143 -12.92 8.42 0.44
CA ILE A 143 -12.00 9.39 -0.18
C ILE A 143 -12.35 9.61 -1.65
N LEU A 144 -12.70 8.56 -2.40
CA LEU A 144 -13.14 8.65 -3.78
C LEU A 144 -14.37 9.55 -3.91
N TYR A 145 -15.40 9.30 -3.09
CA TYR A 145 -16.60 10.14 -3.05
C TYR A 145 -16.26 11.62 -2.86
N LYS A 146 -15.45 11.94 -1.85
CA LYS A 146 -15.01 13.32 -1.58
C LYS A 146 -14.22 13.92 -2.76
N ASN A 147 -13.37 13.14 -3.42
CA ASN A 147 -12.62 13.61 -4.58
C ASN A 147 -13.50 13.87 -5.80
N VAL A 148 -14.52 13.04 -6.02
CA VAL A 148 -15.53 13.27 -7.09
C VAL A 148 -16.31 14.55 -6.83
N VAL A 149 -16.81 14.75 -5.61
CA VAL A 149 -17.50 15.99 -5.20
C VAL A 149 -16.60 17.21 -5.44
N THR A 150 -15.33 17.12 -5.04
CA THR A 150 -14.35 18.19 -5.25
C THR A 150 -14.10 18.45 -6.74
N ALA A 151 -14.02 17.40 -7.56
CA ALA A 151 -13.81 17.52 -9.01
C ALA A 151 -15.01 18.22 -9.70
N ILE A 152 -16.22 18.02 -9.19
CA ILE A 152 -17.42 18.66 -9.73
C ILE A 152 -17.48 20.14 -9.35
N PHE A 153 -17.33 20.44 -8.06
CA PHE A 153 -17.62 21.79 -7.53
C PHE A 153 -16.43 22.75 -7.45
N SER A 154 -15.19 22.21 -7.30
CA SER A 154 -14.00 23.03 -7.03
C SER A 154 -12.97 23.06 -8.16
N LYS A 155 -13.23 22.38 -9.28
CA LYS A 155 -12.26 22.25 -10.40
C LYS A 155 -11.77 23.58 -10.97
N LYS A 156 -12.61 24.62 -10.95
CA LYS A 156 -12.30 25.95 -11.51
C LYS A 156 -11.17 26.65 -10.79
N TYR A 157 -11.02 26.38 -9.50
CA TYR A 157 -10.03 27.06 -8.62
C TYR A 157 -8.73 26.28 -8.45
N MET A 158 -8.59 25.14 -9.13
CA MET A 158 -7.37 24.31 -9.01
C MET A 158 -6.39 24.55 -10.14
N PRO A 159 -5.06 24.57 -9.85
CA PRO A 159 -4.03 24.54 -10.88
C PRO A 159 -4.22 23.34 -11.81
N GLN A 160 -3.99 23.52 -13.10
CA GLN A 160 -4.24 22.47 -14.12
C GLN A 160 -3.55 21.14 -13.80
N LYS A 161 -2.30 21.19 -13.27
CA LYS A 161 -1.54 19.97 -12.90
C LYS A 161 -2.19 19.23 -11.74
N VAL A 162 -2.68 19.93 -10.72
CA VAL A 162 -3.39 19.35 -9.57
C VAL A 162 -4.71 18.74 -10.03
N ARG A 163 -5.44 19.43 -10.91
CA ARG A 163 -6.69 18.93 -11.47
C ARG A 163 -6.50 17.65 -12.28
N LYS A 164 -5.47 17.57 -13.14
CA LYS A 164 -5.13 16.33 -13.86
C LYS A 164 -4.80 15.19 -12.89
N PHE A 165 -4.04 15.48 -11.84
CA PHE A 165 -3.74 14.49 -10.81
C PHE A 165 -4.98 14.04 -10.02
N LEU A 166 -5.92 14.95 -9.75
CA LEU A 166 -7.20 14.60 -9.12
C LEU A 166 -8.01 13.60 -9.97
N TYR A 167 -8.13 13.83 -11.28
CA TYR A 167 -8.83 12.88 -12.18
C TYR A 167 -8.13 11.52 -12.24
N LEU A 168 -6.81 11.50 -12.33
CA LEU A 168 -6.03 10.26 -12.28
C LEU A 168 -6.21 9.53 -10.93
N SER A 169 -6.24 10.28 -9.84
CA SER A 169 -6.50 9.78 -8.48
C SER A 169 -7.89 9.15 -8.35
N ILE A 170 -8.91 9.76 -8.95
CA ILE A 170 -10.27 9.22 -9.00
C ILE A 170 -10.27 7.88 -9.76
N LEU A 171 -9.65 7.84 -10.94
CA LEU A 171 -9.55 6.62 -11.75
C LEU A 171 -8.86 5.48 -10.99
N PHE A 172 -7.71 5.73 -10.38
CA PHE A 172 -6.97 4.69 -9.65
C PHE A 172 -7.74 4.17 -8.42
N LYS A 173 -8.39 5.04 -7.66
CA LYS A 173 -9.23 4.61 -6.54
C LYS A 173 -10.42 3.77 -6.99
N PHE A 174 -11.05 4.16 -8.10
CA PHE A 174 -12.15 3.39 -8.69
C PHE A 174 -11.71 1.99 -9.12
N LEU A 175 -10.57 1.89 -9.84
CA LEU A 175 -10.00 0.60 -10.24
C LEU A 175 -9.59 -0.26 -9.04
N TYR A 176 -9.00 0.35 -8.00
CA TYR A 176 -8.68 -0.33 -6.75
C TYR A 176 -9.93 -0.94 -6.10
N ILE A 177 -11.01 -0.17 -5.96
CA ILE A 177 -12.26 -0.67 -5.36
C ILE A 177 -12.83 -1.83 -6.17
N ILE A 178 -12.81 -1.77 -7.51
CA ILE A 178 -13.25 -2.88 -8.35
C ILE A 178 -12.40 -4.13 -8.09
N ALA A 179 -11.08 -4.00 -8.03
CA ALA A 179 -10.17 -5.11 -7.76
C ALA A 179 -10.46 -5.74 -6.38
N MET A 180 -10.62 -4.93 -5.33
CA MET A 180 -10.93 -5.42 -3.99
C MET A 180 -12.27 -6.17 -3.95
N VAL A 181 -13.33 -5.57 -4.48
CA VAL A 181 -14.69 -6.14 -4.43
C VAL A 181 -14.85 -7.37 -5.33
N LYS A 182 -14.14 -7.43 -6.46
CA LYS A 182 -14.30 -8.52 -7.43
C LYS A 182 -13.28 -9.64 -7.31
N ILE A 183 -12.11 -9.37 -6.73
CA ILE A 183 -10.99 -10.31 -6.70
C ILE A 183 -10.58 -10.62 -5.26
N ASP A 184 -10.06 -9.65 -4.51
CA ASP A 184 -9.37 -9.94 -3.25
C ASP A 184 -10.32 -10.35 -2.12
N ILE A 185 -11.38 -9.58 -1.87
CA ILE A 185 -12.37 -9.91 -0.83
C ILE A 185 -13.03 -11.27 -1.09
N PRO A 186 -13.53 -11.59 -2.30
CA PRO A 186 -14.07 -12.91 -2.60
C PRO A 186 -13.05 -14.04 -2.43
N ASN A 187 -11.80 -13.84 -2.82
CA ASN A 187 -10.74 -14.83 -2.66
C ASN A 187 -10.46 -15.13 -1.17
N TYR A 188 -10.36 -14.09 -0.33
CA TYR A 188 -10.17 -14.30 1.11
C TYR A 188 -11.37 -14.97 1.78
N LEU A 189 -12.60 -14.61 1.40
CA LEU A 189 -13.81 -15.25 1.90
C LEU A 189 -13.88 -16.74 1.51
N ASN A 190 -13.58 -17.06 0.26
CA ASN A 190 -13.54 -18.44 -0.22
C ASN A 190 -12.46 -19.25 0.53
N ASN A 191 -11.27 -18.68 0.68
CA ASN A 191 -10.19 -19.32 1.41
C ASN A 191 -10.54 -19.54 2.89
N TRP A 192 -11.27 -18.62 3.52
CA TRP A 192 -11.76 -18.75 4.88
C TRP A 192 -12.75 -19.90 5.03
N GLN A 193 -13.65 -20.07 4.05
CA GLN A 193 -14.65 -21.15 4.06
C GLN A 193 -14.02 -22.54 3.82
N THR A 194 -12.95 -22.59 3.03
CA THR A 194 -12.31 -23.86 2.62
C THR A 194 -11.14 -24.26 3.51
N ASN A 195 -10.46 -23.33 4.15
CA ASN A 195 -9.29 -23.57 4.98
C ASN A 195 -9.59 -23.33 6.46
N THR A 196 -9.65 -24.41 7.24
CA THR A 196 -9.97 -24.39 8.67
C THR A 196 -8.76 -24.33 9.58
N THR A 197 -7.54 -24.37 9.03
CA THR A 197 -6.33 -24.34 9.85
C THR A 197 -6.08 -22.94 10.41
N THR A 198 -6.17 -22.81 11.73
CA THR A 198 -5.83 -21.58 12.46
C THR A 198 -4.78 -21.89 13.50
N PHE A 199 -3.95 -20.90 13.81
CA PHE A 199 -2.89 -21.01 14.82
C PHE A 199 -3.21 -20.14 16.03
N SER A 200 -2.67 -20.53 17.19
CA SER A 200 -2.64 -19.66 18.35
C SER A 200 -1.77 -18.43 18.07
N LEU A 201 -2.01 -17.33 18.76
CA LEU A 201 -1.20 -16.10 18.58
C LEU A 201 0.28 -16.35 18.87
N GLN A 202 0.60 -17.22 19.86
CA GLN A 202 1.96 -17.56 20.21
C GLN A 202 2.65 -18.36 19.11
N ASP A 203 2.01 -19.40 18.59
CA ASP A 203 2.56 -20.20 17.49
C ASP A 203 2.69 -19.37 16.21
N GLY A 204 1.68 -18.55 15.92
CA GLY A 204 1.70 -17.63 14.79
C GLY A 204 2.83 -16.60 14.87
N PHE A 205 3.09 -16.06 16.05
CA PHE A 205 4.21 -15.15 16.27
C PHE A 205 5.55 -15.85 16.01
N TYR A 206 5.76 -17.03 16.57
CA TYR A 206 6.96 -17.81 16.31
C TYR A 206 7.12 -18.13 14.83
N ARG A 207 6.04 -18.59 14.16
CA ARG A 207 6.04 -18.88 12.73
C ARG A 207 6.31 -17.64 11.86
N SER A 208 5.83 -16.47 12.25
CA SER A 208 6.08 -15.22 11.51
C SER A 208 7.56 -14.82 11.48
N ILE A 209 8.33 -15.23 12.47
CA ILE A 209 9.77 -14.98 12.57
C ILE A 209 10.58 -16.08 11.88
N SER A 210 10.24 -17.34 12.16
CA SER A 210 11.11 -18.49 11.82
C SER A 210 10.73 -19.18 10.51
N TYR A 211 9.44 -19.22 10.16
CA TYR A 211 8.98 -19.97 9.00
C TYR A 211 9.10 -19.17 7.71
N ARG A 212 9.72 -19.78 6.71
CA ARG A 212 9.89 -19.21 5.35
C ARG A 212 9.73 -20.34 4.33
N ASN A 213 8.81 -20.15 3.39
CA ASN A 213 8.64 -21.02 2.24
C ASN A 213 9.40 -20.40 1.06
N VAL A 214 10.59 -20.93 0.78
CA VAL A 214 11.46 -20.37 -0.28
C VAL A 214 11.06 -20.97 -1.62
N SER A 215 10.60 -20.12 -2.55
CA SER A 215 10.27 -20.52 -3.91
C SER A 215 10.64 -19.44 -4.93
N THR A 216 11.27 -19.88 -6.03
CA THR A 216 11.52 -19.07 -7.22
C THR A 216 10.65 -19.49 -8.40
N ASN A 217 9.76 -20.48 -8.19
CA ASN A 217 8.88 -20.99 -9.24
C ASN A 217 7.77 -19.97 -9.57
N TYR A 218 7.62 -19.63 -10.84
CA TYR A 218 6.61 -18.67 -11.30
C TYR A 218 5.18 -19.05 -10.89
N GLU A 219 4.84 -20.34 -10.89
CA GLU A 219 3.47 -20.80 -10.56
C GLU A 219 3.06 -20.40 -9.13
N ASP A 220 4.00 -20.40 -8.18
CA ASP A 220 3.75 -20.01 -6.80
C ASP A 220 3.54 -18.49 -6.66
N TRP A 221 4.07 -17.71 -7.60
CA TRP A 221 4.06 -16.25 -7.57
C TRP A 221 3.02 -15.61 -8.49
N LYS A 222 2.51 -16.32 -9.51
CA LYS A 222 1.67 -15.72 -10.57
C LYS A 222 0.46 -14.93 -10.06
N ILE A 223 -0.18 -15.41 -9.02
CA ILE A 223 -1.33 -14.74 -8.39
C ILE A 223 -0.87 -13.45 -7.71
N HIS A 224 0.31 -13.49 -7.08
CA HIS A 224 0.86 -12.36 -6.32
C HIS A 224 1.46 -11.28 -7.22
N ILE A 225 2.06 -11.66 -8.36
CA ILE A 225 2.62 -10.72 -9.35
C ILE A 225 1.56 -9.71 -9.81
N GLY A 226 0.32 -10.15 -9.97
CA GLY A 226 -0.79 -9.32 -10.44
C GLY A 226 -1.07 -8.11 -9.54
N TRP A 227 -1.09 -8.28 -8.23
CA TRP A 227 -1.34 -7.19 -7.28
C TRP A 227 -0.04 -6.50 -6.82
N MET A 228 1.05 -7.25 -6.64
CA MET A 228 2.34 -6.67 -6.18
C MET A 228 2.91 -5.67 -7.18
N THR A 229 2.75 -5.92 -8.48
CA THR A 229 3.26 -5.01 -9.51
C THR A 229 2.62 -3.62 -9.42
N PRO A 230 1.30 -3.43 -9.48
CA PRO A 230 0.70 -2.11 -9.32
C PRO A 230 0.92 -1.52 -7.91
N TYR A 231 0.93 -2.33 -6.86
CA TYR A 231 1.20 -1.85 -5.51
C TYR A 231 2.60 -1.23 -5.39
N PHE A 232 3.64 -1.90 -5.87
CA PHE A 232 5.00 -1.40 -5.80
C PHE A 232 5.36 -0.39 -6.90
N THR A 233 4.51 -0.18 -7.89
CA THR A 233 4.73 0.84 -8.93
C THR A 233 3.75 1.99 -8.82
N ILE A 234 2.48 1.77 -9.09
CA ILE A 234 1.45 2.82 -9.18
C ILE A 234 1.23 3.52 -7.83
N ALA A 235 1.08 2.76 -6.73
CA ALA A 235 0.84 3.36 -5.43
C ALA A 235 2.08 4.14 -4.93
N VAL A 236 3.29 3.67 -5.23
CA VAL A 236 4.53 4.39 -4.92
C VAL A 236 4.61 5.70 -5.69
N TRP A 237 4.37 5.70 -7.00
CA TRP A 237 4.32 6.92 -7.80
C TRP A 237 3.23 7.88 -7.34
N TYR A 238 2.08 7.36 -6.97
CA TYR A 238 1.00 8.16 -6.41
C TYR A 238 1.44 8.90 -5.14
N SER A 239 2.14 8.22 -4.23
CA SER A 239 2.71 8.82 -3.02
C SER A 239 3.76 9.90 -3.34
N ILE A 240 4.70 9.63 -4.25
CA ILE A 240 5.71 10.61 -4.69
C ILE A 240 5.06 11.86 -5.32
N LEU A 241 4.02 11.68 -6.15
CA LEU A 241 3.30 12.78 -6.78
C LEU A 241 2.51 13.60 -5.76
N MET A 242 1.91 12.98 -4.73
CA MET A 242 1.29 13.72 -3.63
C MET A 242 2.31 14.63 -2.92
N ALA A 243 3.51 14.12 -2.61
CA ALA A 243 4.57 14.92 -2.03
C ALA A 243 4.97 16.09 -2.94
N ARG A 244 5.12 15.83 -4.23
CA ARG A 244 5.46 16.87 -5.23
C ARG A 244 4.39 17.96 -5.33
N TYR A 245 3.13 17.58 -5.35
CA TYR A 245 2.03 18.54 -5.49
C TYR A 245 1.63 19.22 -4.18
N GLN A 246 2.17 18.78 -3.04
CA GLN A 246 1.96 19.43 -1.75
C GLN A 246 2.44 20.90 -1.76
N SER A 247 3.42 21.24 -2.60
CA SER A 247 3.89 22.61 -2.77
C SER A 247 2.79 23.61 -3.21
N TYR A 248 1.75 23.12 -3.85
CA TYR A 248 0.58 23.94 -4.24
C TYR A 248 -0.38 24.27 -3.10
N SER A 249 -0.17 23.72 -1.89
CA SER A 249 -0.98 24.06 -0.72
C SER A 249 -0.61 25.43 -0.12
N VAL A 250 0.54 25.98 -0.50
CA VAL A 250 1.12 27.21 0.06
C VAL A 250 0.71 28.43 -0.76
N LEU A 251 0.12 28.23 -1.92
CA LEU A 251 -0.45 29.26 -2.79
C LEU A 251 -1.95 29.41 -2.54
#